data_51f8fb060b9a73f16427888bdcb8fc1f
#
_entry.id   51f8fb060b9a73f16427888bdcb8fc1f
#
_cell.length_a   1.000
_cell.length_b   1.000
_cell.length_c   1.000
_cell.angle_alpha   90.00
_cell.angle_beta   90.00
_cell.angle_gamma   90.00
#
_symmetry.space_group_name_H-M   'P 1'
#
loop_
_entity.id
_entity.type
_entity.pdbx_description
1 polymer ?
#
loop_
_entity_poly.entity_id
_entity_poly.type
_entity_poly.pdbx_seq_one_letter_code
_entity_poly.pdbx_strand_id
1 'polypeptide(L)'
;VTNKLMGERVFRKIMGTGYPDSANVKAGSKAIKYHLDYMHWLLDQRRWLAGNELSLADFAAAAHLSCLDYVSDVDWNRSVIVKDWYAKIKSRPAFRSILADQISGFPQPSHYSDLDF
;
A
#
# COMPACT_ATOMS: atom_id res chain seq x y z
N VAL A 1 -9.58 -1.73 -4.59
CA VAL A 1 -8.53 -0.73 -4.91
C VAL A 1 -7.31 -1.43 -5.50
N THR A 2 -6.72 -2.38 -4.78
CA THR A 2 -5.51 -3.06 -5.23
C THR A 2 -5.67 -3.70 -6.60
N ASN A 3 -6.74 -4.45 -6.81
CA ASN A 3 -7.00 -5.11 -8.10
C ASN A 3 -7.14 -4.09 -9.24
N LYS A 4 -7.78 -2.95 -9.01
CA LYS A 4 -7.93 -1.90 -10.01
C LYS A 4 -6.59 -1.27 -10.38
N LEU A 5 -5.83 -0.83 -9.39
CA LEU A 5 -4.57 -0.15 -9.61
C LEU A 5 -3.48 -1.09 -10.12
N MET A 6 -3.32 -2.25 -9.51
CA MET A 6 -2.34 -3.24 -9.96
C MET A 6 -2.73 -3.84 -11.31
N GLY A 7 -4.03 -4.07 -11.55
CA GLY A 7 -4.53 -4.53 -12.84
C GLY A 7 -4.14 -3.58 -13.96
N GLU A 8 -4.35 -2.29 -13.77
CA GLU A 8 -4.05 -1.29 -14.81
C GLU A 8 -2.56 -0.99 -14.94
N ARG A 9 -1.84 -0.89 -13.81
CA ARG A 9 -0.43 -0.47 -13.84
C ARG A 9 0.55 -1.60 -14.14
N VAL A 10 0.24 -2.82 -13.70
CA VAL A 10 1.19 -3.94 -13.78
C VAL A 10 0.66 -5.08 -14.64
N PHE A 11 -0.47 -5.67 -14.26
CA PHE A 11 -0.94 -6.90 -14.91
C PHE A 11 -1.30 -6.69 -16.38
N ARG A 12 -1.94 -5.59 -16.72
CA ARG A 12 -2.29 -5.28 -18.10
C ARG A 12 -1.04 -5.14 -18.98
N LYS A 13 0.01 -4.51 -18.45
CA LYS A 13 1.27 -4.34 -19.14
C LYS A 13 2.01 -5.66 -19.29
N ILE A 14 2.06 -6.49 -18.25
CA ILE A 14 2.69 -7.82 -18.28
C ILE A 14 1.94 -8.74 -19.24
N MET A 15 0.61 -8.72 -19.21
CA MET A 15 -0.22 -9.58 -20.08
C MET A 15 -0.28 -9.10 -21.52
N GLY A 16 0.25 -7.90 -21.83
CA GLY A 16 0.23 -7.35 -23.16
C GLY A 16 -1.17 -6.94 -23.65
N THR A 17 -2.10 -6.71 -22.74
CA THR A 17 -3.51 -6.38 -23.06
C THR A 17 -3.76 -4.90 -23.29
N GLY A 18 -2.71 -4.06 -23.29
CA GLY A 18 -2.81 -2.65 -23.63
C GLY A 18 -2.25 -1.72 -22.55
N TYR A 19 -2.57 -0.43 -22.71
CA TYR A 19 -2.15 0.61 -21.78
C TYR A 19 -3.11 0.71 -20.59
N PRO A 20 -2.67 1.30 -19.45
CA PRO A 20 -3.54 1.53 -18.32
C PRO A 20 -4.79 2.35 -18.69
N ASP A 21 -5.95 1.91 -18.22
CA ASP A 21 -7.18 2.69 -18.36
C ASP A 21 -7.15 3.85 -17.36
N SER A 22 -7.06 5.08 -17.86
CA SER A 22 -6.95 6.27 -17.01
C SER A 22 -8.15 6.45 -16.09
N ALA A 23 -9.35 6.06 -16.53
CA ALA A 23 -10.56 6.16 -15.70
C ALA A 23 -10.49 5.20 -14.51
N ASN A 24 -10.02 3.95 -14.72
CA ASN A 24 -9.85 2.98 -13.65
C ASN A 24 -8.72 3.37 -12.69
N VAL A 25 -7.60 3.88 -13.20
CA VAL A 25 -6.51 4.40 -12.38
C VAL A 25 -6.99 5.56 -11.51
N LYS A 26 -7.73 6.49 -12.09
CA LYS A 26 -8.28 7.66 -11.37
C LYS A 26 -9.27 7.23 -10.29
N ALA A 27 -10.16 6.29 -10.59
CA ALA A 27 -11.11 5.74 -9.63
C ALA A 27 -10.41 5.01 -8.49
N GLY A 28 -9.39 4.20 -8.80
CA GLY A 28 -8.57 3.51 -7.79
C GLY A 28 -7.81 4.48 -6.89
N SER A 29 -7.21 5.52 -7.47
CA SER A 29 -6.50 6.55 -6.72
C SER A 29 -7.42 7.33 -5.78
N LYS A 30 -8.65 7.61 -6.23
CA LYS A 30 -9.65 8.25 -5.37
C LYS A 30 -10.08 7.33 -4.23
N ALA A 31 -10.27 6.05 -4.52
CA ALA A 31 -10.67 5.06 -3.52
C ALA A 31 -9.60 4.86 -2.45
N ILE A 32 -8.31 4.83 -2.82
CA ILE A 32 -7.25 4.67 -1.84
C ILE A 32 -7.15 5.87 -0.90
N LYS A 33 -7.39 7.08 -1.39
CA LYS A 33 -7.43 8.28 -0.54
C LYS A 33 -8.54 8.18 0.51
N TYR A 34 -9.71 7.70 0.10
CA TYR A 34 -10.81 7.45 1.03
C TYR A 34 -10.43 6.43 2.10
N HIS A 35 -9.81 5.32 1.71
CA HIS A 35 -9.37 4.30 2.65
C HIS A 35 -8.28 4.80 3.61
N LEU A 36 -7.35 5.61 3.11
CA LEU A 36 -6.32 6.22 3.96
C LEU A 36 -6.94 7.16 5.00
N ASP A 37 -7.95 7.93 4.62
CA ASP A 37 -8.67 8.80 5.54
C ASP A 37 -9.42 8.02 6.60
N TYR A 38 -10.04 6.91 6.21
CA TYR A 38 -10.72 6.03 7.14
C TYR A 38 -9.74 5.37 8.12
N MET A 39 -8.61 4.89 7.63
CA MET A 39 -7.55 4.34 8.47
C MET A 39 -7.00 5.38 9.44
N HIS A 40 -6.81 6.62 8.97
CA HIS A 40 -6.40 7.72 9.82
C HIS A 40 -7.38 7.91 10.98
N TRP A 41 -8.67 7.92 10.68
CA TRP A 41 -9.71 8.05 11.70
C TRP A 41 -9.67 6.92 12.73
N LEU A 42 -9.51 5.66 12.28
CA LEU A 42 -9.40 4.52 13.17
C LEU A 42 -8.15 4.58 14.05
N LEU A 43 -7.00 4.89 13.48
CA LEU A 43 -5.71 4.90 14.17
C LEU A 43 -5.55 6.12 15.09
N ASP A 44 -6.32 7.17 14.87
CA ASP A 44 -6.36 8.33 15.76
C ASP A 44 -7.05 8.00 17.10
N GLN A 45 -7.95 7.01 17.10
CA GLN A 45 -8.71 6.60 18.26
C GLN A 45 -8.15 5.37 18.96
N ARG A 46 -7.35 4.57 18.27
CA ARG A 46 -6.82 3.32 18.78
C ARG A 46 -5.43 3.06 18.20
N ARG A 47 -4.72 2.12 18.81
CA ARG A 47 -3.32 1.86 18.45
C ARG A 47 -3.16 1.10 17.14
N TRP A 48 -4.09 0.19 16.85
CA TRP A 48 -4.07 -0.66 15.67
C TRP A 48 -5.45 -0.64 15.01
N LEU A 49 -5.55 -1.16 13.78
CA LEU A 49 -6.80 -1.05 12.99
C LEU A 49 -8.01 -1.69 13.67
N ALA A 50 -7.83 -2.82 14.32
CA ALA A 50 -8.93 -3.56 14.95
C ALA A 50 -9.04 -3.30 16.46
N GLY A 51 -8.14 -2.53 17.05
CA GLY A 51 -8.15 -2.25 18.49
C GLY A 51 -6.81 -1.81 19.03
N ASN A 52 -6.51 -2.20 20.26
CA ASN A 52 -5.27 -1.81 20.93
C ASN A 52 -4.15 -2.84 20.81
N GLU A 53 -4.39 -3.94 20.09
CA GLU A 53 -3.42 -5.00 19.85
C GLU A 53 -3.23 -5.23 18.35
N LEU A 54 -2.01 -5.56 17.96
CA LEU A 54 -1.68 -5.94 16.60
C LEU A 54 -2.47 -7.20 16.20
N SER A 55 -3.09 -7.18 15.02
CA SER A 55 -3.92 -8.28 14.55
C SER A 55 -3.70 -8.56 13.06
N LEU A 56 -4.36 -9.61 12.56
CA LEU A 56 -4.35 -9.93 11.14
C LEU A 56 -4.90 -8.80 10.28
N ALA A 57 -5.79 -7.97 10.81
CA ALA A 57 -6.30 -6.81 10.09
C ALA A 57 -5.18 -5.84 9.70
N ASP A 58 -4.21 -5.62 10.59
CA ASP A 58 -3.07 -4.77 10.32
C ASP A 58 -2.18 -5.36 9.22
N PHE A 59 -1.87 -6.65 9.31
CA PHE A 59 -1.04 -7.32 8.30
C PHE A 59 -1.73 -7.39 6.94
N ALA A 60 -3.03 -7.66 6.90
CA ALA A 60 -3.78 -7.70 5.65
C ALA A 60 -3.80 -6.32 4.97
N ALA A 61 -4.11 -5.27 5.72
CA ALA A 61 -4.11 -3.91 5.19
C ALA A 61 -2.71 -3.50 4.72
N ALA A 62 -1.68 -3.81 5.49
CA ALA A 62 -0.30 -3.49 5.13
C ALA A 62 0.14 -4.24 3.88
N ALA A 63 -0.26 -5.50 3.71
CA ALA A 63 0.06 -6.28 2.52
C ALA A 63 -0.55 -5.65 1.26
N HIS A 64 -1.81 -5.22 1.32
CA HIS A 64 -2.44 -4.50 0.21
C HIS A 64 -1.74 -3.18 -0.08
N LEU A 65 -1.43 -2.40 0.96
CA LEU A 65 -0.73 -1.13 0.79
C LEU A 65 0.68 -1.33 0.24
N SER A 66 1.37 -2.43 0.58
CA SER A 66 2.70 -2.70 0.04
C SER A 66 2.68 -2.88 -1.48
N CYS A 67 1.66 -3.53 -2.01
CA CYS A 67 1.50 -3.66 -3.47
C CYS A 67 1.37 -2.29 -4.13
N LEU A 68 0.54 -1.41 -3.56
CA LEU A 68 0.32 -0.08 -4.08
C LEU A 68 1.53 0.83 -3.86
N ASP A 69 2.24 0.67 -2.76
CA ASP A 69 3.46 1.41 -2.48
C ASP A 69 4.58 1.05 -3.45
N TYR A 70 4.64 -0.22 -3.87
CA TYR A 70 5.62 -0.67 -4.87
C TYR A 70 5.49 0.10 -6.19
N VAL A 71 4.27 0.46 -6.57
CA VAL A 71 4.01 1.25 -7.78
C VAL A 71 3.84 2.75 -7.48
N SER A 72 4.17 3.17 -6.27
CA SER A 72 4.14 4.57 -5.80
C SER A 72 2.76 5.22 -5.83
N ASP A 73 1.71 4.43 -5.62
CA ASP A 73 0.33 4.91 -5.61
C ASP A 73 -0.19 5.33 -4.23
N VAL A 74 0.64 5.25 -3.19
CA VAL A 74 0.24 5.63 -1.84
C VAL A 74 0.83 7.01 -1.50
N ASP A 75 -0.04 7.96 -1.20
CA ASP A 75 0.37 9.28 -0.72
C ASP A 75 0.52 9.25 0.81
N TRP A 76 1.72 8.95 1.27
CA TRP A 76 2.01 8.88 2.69
C TRP A 76 1.95 10.23 3.40
N ASN A 77 2.04 11.33 2.65
CA ASN A 77 1.95 12.67 3.22
C ASN A 77 0.51 13.03 3.61
N ARG A 78 -0.46 12.24 3.17
CA ARG A 78 -1.87 12.45 3.52
C ARG A 78 -2.16 12.18 4.99
N SER A 79 -1.43 11.27 5.63
CA SER A 79 -1.60 10.96 7.05
C SER A 79 -0.30 10.48 7.66
N VAL A 80 0.25 11.26 8.58
CA VAL A 80 1.42 10.86 9.38
C VAL A 80 1.10 9.65 10.25
N ILE A 81 -0.13 9.57 10.77
CA ILE A 81 -0.57 8.46 11.63
C ILE A 81 -0.54 7.14 10.87
N VAL A 82 -1.06 7.11 9.64
CA VAL A 82 -1.04 5.91 8.80
C VAL A 82 0.39 5.56 8.38
N LYS A 83 1.19 6.56 8.05
CA LYS A 83 2.60 6.39 7.70
C LYS A 83 3.37 5.73 8.86
N ASP A 84 3.21 6.23 10.07
CA ASP A 84 3.88 5.68 11.26
C ASP A 84 3.40 4.27 11.56
N TRP A 85 2.12 4.00 11.40
CA TRP A 85 1.56 2.66 11.55
C TRP A 85 2.19 1.68 10.56
N TYR A 86 2.30 2.07 9.30
CA TYR A 86 2.91 1.24 8.26
C TYR A 86 4.40 0.99 8.54
N ALA A 87 5.13 2.01 8.98
CA ALA A 87 6.53 1.89 9.35
C ALA A 87 6.76 0.86 10.47
N LYS A 88 5.86 0.84 11.46
CA LYS A 88 5.91 -0.17 12.53
C LYS A 88 5.75 -1.59 12.00
N ILE A 89 4.88 -1.79 11.01
CA ILE A 89 4.66 -3.11 10.40
C ILE A 89 5.84 -3.48 9.50
N LYS A 90 6.35 -2.56 8.70
CA LYS A 90 7.53 -2.79 7.84
C LYS A 90 8.72 -3.27 8.65
N SER A 91 8.89 -2.78 9.87
CA SER A 91 10.01 -3.12 10.74
C SER A 91 9.91 -4.52 11.35
N ARG A 92 8.77 -5.18 11.26
CA ARG A 92 8.61 -6.52 11.80
C ARG A 92 9.28 -7.56 10.90
N PRO A 93 10.03 -8.52 11.47
CA PRO A 93 10.73 -9.55 10.68
C PRO A 93 9.79 -10.32 9.73
N ALA A 94 8.58 -10.61 10.15
CA ALA A 94 7.59 -11.32 9.35
C ALA A 94 7.20 -10.55 8.08
N PHE A 95 7.26 -9.23 8.09
CA PHE A 95 6.89 -8.39 6.94
C PHE A 95 8.10 -8.04 6.07
N ARG A 96 9.30 -8.03 6.63
CA ARG A 96 10.52 -7.61 5.91
C ARG A 96 10.80 -8.46 4.68
N SER A 97 10.47 -9.73 4.70
CA SER A 97 10.68 -10.62 3.55
C SER A 97 9.89 -10.17 2.33
N ILE A 98 8.73 -9.57 2.51
CA ILE A 98 7.90 -9.02 1.43
C ILE A 98 8.62 -7.87 0.74
N LEU A 99 9.37 -7.06 1.49
CA LEU A 99 10.06 -5.89 0.97
C LEU A 99 11.25 -6.23 0.07
N ALA A 100 11.69 -7.49 0.07
CA ALA A 100 12.73 -7.97 -0.82
C ALA A 100 12.20 -8.40 -2.18
N ASP A 101 10.88 -8.56 -2.33
CA ASP A 101 10.26 -9.00 -3.58
C ASP A 101 10.40 -7.94 -4.66
N GLN A 102 10.62 -8.40 -5.89
CA GLN A 102 10.75 -7.53 -7.05
C GLN A 102 9.93 -8.08 -8.22
N ILE A 103 9.36 -7.17 -8.99
CA ILE A 103 8.61 -7.52 -10.21
C ILE A 103 9.50 -7.24 -11.40
N SER A 104 9.65 -8.25 -12.28
CA SER A 104 10.47 -8.12 -13.50
C SER A 104 9.94 -6.96 -14.36
N GLY A 105 10.84 -6.07 -14.79
CA GLY A 105 10.49 -4.90 -15.58
C GLY A 105 9.92 -3.72 -14.77
N PHE A 106 9.77 -3.88 -13.46
CA PHE A 106 9.26 -2.85 -12.56
C PHE A 106 10.21 -2.74 -11.36
N PRO A 107 11.25 -1.90 -11.44
CA PRO A 107 12.21 -1.77 -10.35
C PRO A 107 11.54 -1.23 -9.09
N GLN A 108 12.01 -1.72 -7.97
CA GLN A 108 11.52 -1.32 -6.65
C GLN A 108 11.82 0.16 -6.40
N PRO A 109 10.85 1.00 -6.01
CA PRO A 109 11.12 2.38 -5.61
C PRO A 109 12.04 2.41 -4.38
N SER A 110 12.85 3.46 -4.25
CA SER A 110 13.81 3.59 -3.16
C SER A 110 13.16 3.57 -1.77
N HIS A 111 11.96 4.12 -1.65
CA HIS A 111 11.25 4.19 -0.36
C HIS A 111 10.61 2.86 0.06
N TYR A 112 10.43 1.91 -0.86
CA TYR A 112 9.66 0.68 -0.61
C TYR A 112 10.28 -0.17 0.50
N SER A 113 11.58 -0.37 0.47
CA SER A 113 12.31 -1.16 1.47
C SER A 113 12.90 -0.33 2.61
N ASP A 114 12.74 0.98 2.57
CA ASP A 114 13.18 1.87 3.64
C ASP A 114 12.24 1.72 4.84
N LEU A 115 12.79 1.30 5.98
CA LEU A 115 12.02 1.08 7.20
C LEU A 115 11.58 2.38 7.87
N ASP A 116 12.24 3.47 7.57
CA ASP A 116 11.96 4.80 8.13
C ASP A 116 11.27 5.72 7.13
N PHE A 117 10.92 5.19 5.96
CA PHE A 117 10.48 5.96 4.82
C PHE A 117 11.58 6.87 4.32
#